data_fb601c16d3b25aa9745aada43fb2c812
#
_entry.id   fb601c16d3b25aa9745aada43fb2c812
#
_cell.length_a   1.000
_cell.length_b   1.000
_cell.length_c   1.000
_cell.angle_alpha   90.00
_cell.angle_beta   90.00
_cell.angle_gamma   90.00
#
_symmetry.space_group_name_H-M   'P 1'
#
loop_
_entity.id
_entity.type
_entity.pdbx_description
1 polymer ?
#
loop_
_entity_poly.entity_id
_entity_poly.type
_entity_poly.pdbx_seq_one_letter_code
_entity_poly.pdbx_strand_id
1 'polypeptide(L)'
;MERLTPEDYFREALSVLGEYGSEALTIAILCDRLQVTKGSFYHHFGGMPGFVTQLLGYWEQEHSERLIKLSKAQPDPTLRILTLTDLGVHLPHGPEAAIRAWGRSSQEVAEVTARVDRRRERHLTDAIAALGIDRSRARLLGRIGLTLLVGAQQREHPVDLKRLRAMFEETNKLIFLEADPEMLARLEAHM
;
A
#
# COMPACT_ATOMS: atom_id res chain seq x y z
N MET A 1 27.28 3.53 19.37
CA MET A 1 26.38 2.80 18.42
C MET A 1 24.96 3.02 18.89
N GLU A 2 24.16 3.64 18.06
CA GLU A 2 22.74 3.84 18.34
C GLU A 2 22.05 2.48 18.43
N ARG A 3 21.21 2.29 19.44
CA ARG A 3 20.51 1.00 19.63
C ARG A 3 19.41 0.88 18.60
N LEU A 4 19.44 -0.17 17.77
CA LEU A 4 18.37 -0.41 16.77
C LEU A 4 17.02 -0.57 17.44
N THR A 5 16.02 0.04 16.82
CA THR A 5 14.61 -0.06 17.21
C THR A 5 13.92 -1.22 16.47
N PRO A 6 12.76 -1.71 16.91
CA PRO A 6 11.96 -2.68 16.14
C PRO A 6 11.66 -2.22 14.71
N GLU A 7 11.43 -0.93 14.50
CA GLU A 7 11.15 -0.34 13.18
C GLU A 7 12.33 -0.49 12.22
N ASP A 8 13.58 -0.47 12.71
CA ASP A 8 14.76 -0.70 11.87
C ASP A 8 14.76 -2.12 11.29
N TYR A 9 14.39 -3.11 12.12
CA TYR A 9 14.21 -4.49 11.65
C TYR A 9 13.07 -4.63 10.66
N PHE A 10 11.94 -3.92 10.85
CA PHE A 10 10.81 -3.99 9.92
C PHE A 10 11.13 -3.35 8.58
N ARG A 11 11.83 -2.22 8.56
CA ARG A 11 12.29 -1.58 7.31
C ARG A 11 13.23 -2.49 6.53
N GLU A 12 14.19 -3.11 7.24
CA GLU A 12 15.11 -4.04 6.62
C GLU A 12 14.40 -5.30 6.10
N ALA A 13 13.46 -5.83 6.87
CA ALA A 13 12.64 -6.98 6.43
C ALA A 13 11.83 -6.67 5.17
N LEU A 14 11.24 -5.47 5.07
CA LEU A 14 10.54 -5.04 3.85
C LEU A 14 11.48 -4.92 2.66
N SER A 15 12.73 -4.47 2.87
CA SER A 15 13.76 -4.45 1.82
C SER A 15 14.09 -5.88 1.36
N VAL A 16 14.36 -6.81 2.29
CA VAL A 16 14.62 -8.22 1.99
C VAL A 16 13.44 -8.85 1.23
N LEU A 17 12.21 -8.60 1.67
CA LEU A 17 11.01 -9.08 0.99
C LEU A 17 10.93 -8.56 -0.46
N GLY A 18 11.16 -7.28 -0.67
CA GLY A 18 11.12 -6.67 -1.99
C GLY A 18 12.22 -7.16 -2.95
N GLU A 19 13.41 -7.48 -2.41
CA GLU A 19 14.57 -7.92 -3.19
C GLU A 19 14.54 -9.43 -3.49
N TYR A 20 14.17 -10.26 -2.49
CA TYR A 20 14.38 -11.71 -2.52
C TYR A 20 13.13 -12.54 -2.22
N GLY A 21 12.03 -11.92 -1.83
CA GLY A 21 10.81 -12.61 -1.43
C GLY A 21 10.83 -13.18 -0.01
N SER A 22 9.74 -13.85 0.37
CA SER A 22 9.53 -14.31 1.75
C SER A 22 10.43 -15.47 2.19
N GLU A 23 10.93 -16.27 1.27
CA GLU A 23 11.83 -17.39 1.60
C GLU A 23 13.19 -16.90 2.11
N ALA A 24 13.62 -15.71 1.69
CA ALA A 24 14.85 -15.08 2.17
C ALA A 24 14.68 -14.40 3.54
N LEU A 25 13.46 -14.23 4.03
CA LEU A 25 13.21 -13.56 5.30
C LEU A 25 13.52 -14.50 6.48
N THR A 26 14.78 -14.52 6.87
CA THR A 26 15.30 -15.34 7.98
C THR A 26 15.99 -14.48 9.04
N ILE A 27 16.05 -15.01 10.29
CA ILE A 27 16.77 -14.33 11.39
C ILE A 27 18.25 -14.11 11.02
N ALA A 28 18.86 -15.07 10.32
CA ALA A 28 20.27 -14.98 9.93
C ALA A 28 20.50 -13.82 8.97
N ILE A 29 19.70 -13.69 7.91
CA ILE A 29 19.81 -12.64 6.91
C ILE A 29 19.53 -11.26 7.54
N LEU A 30 18.48 -11.14 8.36
CA LEU A 30 18.17 -9.88 9.04
C LEU A 30 19.31 -9.44 9.98
N CYS A 31 19.83 -10.37 10.79
CA CYS A 31 20.92 -10.05 11.70
C CYS A 31 22.21 -9.66 10.96
N ASP A 32 22.51 -10.34 9.86
CA ASP A 32 23.68 -10.02 9.02
C ASP A 32 23.55 -8.63 8.39
N ARG A 33 22.43 -8.33 7.75
CA ARG A 33 22.20 -7.03 7.11
C ARG A 33 22.19 -5.87 8.10
N LEU A 34 21.65 -6.08 9.30
CA LEU A 34 21.61 -5.08 10.37
C LEU A 34 22.88 -5.05 11.24
N GLN A 35 23.82 -5.96 11.01
CA GLN A 35 25.06 -6.09 11.80
C GLN A 35 24.77 -6.25 13.30
N VAL A 36 23.80 -7.10 13.65
CA VAL A 36 23.41 -7.40 15.03
C VAL A 36 23.50 -8.88 15.35
N THR A 37 23.48 -9.22 16.64
CA THR A 37 23.45 -10.61 17.09
C THR A 37 22.05 -11.19 17.04
N LYS A 38 21.93 -12.53 16.87
CA LYS A 38 20.65 -13.24 17.01
C LYS A 38 20.02 -13.03 18.39
N GLY A 39 20.82 -12.86 19.44
CA GLY A 39 20.33 -12.54 20.79
C GLY A 39 19.53 -11.23 20.84
N SER A 40 19.98 -10.19 20.10
CA SER A 40 19.24 -8.94 19.98
C SER A 40 17.87 -9.15 19.32
N PHE A 41 17.81 -9.93 18.24
CA PHE A 41 16.55 -10.27 17.56
C PHE A 41 15.56 -10.99 18.49
N TYR A 42 16.04 -12.04 19.20
CA TYR A 42 15.18 -12.78 20.14
C TYR A 42 14.71 -11.93 21.32
N HIS A 43 15.54 -10.98 21.76
CA HIS A 43 15.15 -10.04 22.81
C HIS A 43 13.97 -9.16 22.40
N HIS A 44 13.95 -8.70 21.13
CA HIS A 44 12.87 -7.83 20.62
C HIS A 44 11.58 -8.62 20.28
N PHE A 45 11.72 -9.81 19.68
CA PHE A 45 10.61 -10.46 18.98
C PHE A 45 10.24 -11.84 19.53
N GLY A 46 11.04 -12.41 20.40
CA GLY A 46 10.84 -13.78 20.91
C GLY A 46 11.06 -14.89 19.89
N GLY A 47 11.18 -14.54 18.61
CA GLY A 47 11.38 -15.46 17.49
C GLY A 47 10.68 -15.01 16.22
N MET A 48 10.81 -15.83 15.16
CA MET A 48 10.27 -15.48 13.84
C MET A 48 8.74 -15.30 13.81
N PRO A 49 7.91 -16.12 14.49
CA PRO A 49 6.47 -15.90 14.50
C PRO A 49 6.08 -14.55 15.09
N GLY A 50 6.62 -14.17 16.26
CA GLY A 50 6.37 -12.87 16.89
C GLY A 50 6.86 -11.70 16.04
N PHE A 51 7.98 -11.89 15.34
CA PHE A 51 8.50 -10.91 14.39
C PHE A 51 7.54 -10.69 13.20
N VAL A 52 7.06 -11.77 12.57
CA VAL A 52 6.16 -11.70 11.42
C VAL A 52 4.86 -10.97 11.78
N THR A 53 4.24 -11.32 12.91
CA THR A 53 3.02 -10.64 13.37
C THR A 53 3.24 -9.14 13.54
N GLN A 54 4.36 -8.73 14.15
CA GLN A 54 4.69 -7.31 14.34
C GLN A 54 5.05 -6.61 13.03
N LEU A 55 5.80 -7.27 12.12
CA LEU A 55 6.12 -6.76 10.79
C LEU A 55 4.85 -6.47 9.97
N LEU A 56 3.89 -7.40 9.97
CA LEU A 56 2.62 -7.22 9.26
C LEU A 56 1.81 -6.06 9.86
N GLY A 57 1.82 -5.89 11.19
CA GLY A 57 1.22 -4.74 11.86
C GLY A 57 1.87 -3.42 11.46
N TYR A 58 3.19 -3.37 11.40
CA TYR A 58 3.95 -2.21 10.94
C TYR A 58 3.63 -1.89 9.46
N TRP A 59 3.62 -2.91 8.59
CA TRP A 59 3.25 -2.73 7.19
C TRP A 59 1.82 -2.18 7.03
N GLU A 60 0.84 -2.73 7.75
CA GLU A 60 -0.55 -2.22 7.74
C GLU A 60 -0.61 -0.77 8.18
N GLN A 61 0.12 -0.41 9.25
CA GLN A 61 0.15 0.95 9.80
C GLN A 61 0.77 1.94 8.82
N GLU A 62 1.97 1.66 8.31
CA GLU A 62 2.74 2.61 7.50
C GLU A 62 2.25 2.67 6.04
N HIS A 63 1.86 1.52 5.46
CA HIS A 63 1.50 1.47 4.04
C HIS A 63 0.00 1.51 3.77
N SER A 64 -0.84 1.58 4.82
CA SER A 64 -2.28 1.70 4.67
C SER A 64 -2.87 2.78 5.57
N GLU A 65 -2.82 2.62 6.90
CA GLU A 65 -3.47 3.54 7.84
C GLU A 65 -2.95 4.97 7.73
N ARG A 66 -1.62 5.12 7.68
CA ARG A 66 -0.97 6.42 7.51
C ARG A 66 -1.41 7.10 6.22
N LEU A 67 -1.44 6.37 5.09
CA LEU A 67 -1.83 6.91 3.80
C LEU A 67 -3.32 7.31 3.76
N ILE A 68 -4.19 6.49 4.37
CA ILE A 68 -5.60 6.81 4.56
C ILE A 68 -5.75 8.09 5.39
N LYS A 69 -4.98 8.24 6.47
CA LYS A 69 -5.02 9.44 7.32
C LYS A 69 -4.57 10.69 6.55
N LEU A 70 -3.49 10.58 5.76
CA LEU A 70 -3.00 11.69 4.93
C LEU A 70 -4.05 12.14 3.91
N SER A 71 -4.70 11.21 3.22
CA SER A 71 -5.75 11.58 2.25
C SER A 71 -6.99 12.17 2.93
N LYS A 72 -7.39 11.66 4.11
CA LYS A 72 -8.52 12.22 4.89
C LYS A 72 -8.27 13.64 5.39
N ALA A 73 -7.01 14.04 5.52
CA ALA A 73 -6.68 15.41 5.88
C ALA A 73 -7.01 16.42 4.76
N GLN A 74 -7.24 15.95 3.52
CA GLN A 74 -7.73 16.78 2.43
C GLN A 74 -9.24 17.00 2.58
N PRO A 75 -9.72 18.25 2.81
CA PRO A 75 -11.14 18.53 2.96
C PRO A 75 -11.90 18.41 1.64
N ASP A 76 -11.26 18.80 0.52
CA ASP A 76 -11.83 18.70 -0.82
C ASP A 76 -11.81 17.25 -1.32
N PRO A 77 -12.97 16.69 -1.75
CA PRO A 77 -13.05 15.31 -2.24
C PRO A 77 -12.19 15.07 -3.49
N THR A 78 -12.08 16.06 -4.40
CA THR A 78 -11.27 15.96 -5.62
C THR A 78 -9.79 15.85 -5.25
N LEU A 79 -9.30 16.75 -4.40
CA LEU A 79 -7.92 16.72 -3.90
C LEU A 79 -7.63 15.42 -3.13
N ARG A 80 -8.63 14.86 -2.44
CA ARG A 80 -8.50 13.58 -1.75
C ARG A 80 -8.23 12.43 -2.72
N ILE A 81 -8.93 12.38 -3.86
CA ILE A 81 -8.68 11.38 -4.92
C ILE A 81 -7.29 11.56 -5.52
N LEU A 82 -6.90 12.79 -5.84
CA LEU A 82 -5.57 13.08 -6.40
C LEU A 82 -4.45 12.71 -5.40
N THR A 83 -4.64 12.98 -4.11
CA THR A 83 -3.71 12.56 -3.05
C THR A 83 -3.61 11.04 -2.98
N LEU A 84 -4.72 10.31 -3.05
CA LEU A 84 -4.71 8.84 -3.07
C LEU A 84 -3.97 8.27 -4.27
N THR A 85 -4.14 8.90 -5.44
CA THR A 85 -3.39 8.54 -6.65
C THR A 85 -1.90 8.71 -6.43
N ASP A 86 -1.47 9.87 -5.94
CA ASP A 86 -0.05 10.14 -5.70
C ASP A 86 0.56 9.17 -4.67
N LEU A 87 -0.12 8.97 -3.54
CA LEU A 87 0.30 8.01 -2.52
C LEU A 87 0.37 6.59 -3.06
N GLY A 88 -0.59 6.18 -3.90
CA GLY A 88 -0.63 4.87 -4.54
C GLY A 88 0.55 4.64 -5.50
N VAL A 89 0.93 5.65 -6.28
CA VAL A 89 2.09 5.59 -7.19
C VAL A 89 3.41 5.48 -6.44
N HIS A 90 3.51 6.07 -5.25
CA HIS A 90 4.75 6.11 -4.47
C HIS A 90 4.84 5.02 -3.38
N LEU A 91 3.91 4.07 -3.36
CA LEU A 91 4.04 2.90 -2.47
C LEU A 91 5.33 2.11 -2.77
N PRO A 92 5.93 1.47 -1.78
CA PRO A 92 7.06 0.56 -2.01
C PRO A 92 6.55 -0.74 -2.66
N HIS A 93 6.43 -0.75 -3.98
CA HIS A 93 5.76 -1.80 -4.75
C HIS A 93 6.39 -3.18 -4.60
N GLY A 94 7.71 -3.28 -4.48
CA GLY A 94 8.40 -4.55 -4.28
C GLY A 94 7.95 -5.29 -3.01
N PRO A 95 8.05 -4.68 -1.82
CA PRO A 95 7.51 -5.24 -0.58
C PRO A 95 6.01 -5.55 -0.63
N GLU A 96 5.19 -4.66 -1.23
CA GLU A 96 3.75 -4.90 -1.41
C GLU A 96 3.47 -6.17 -2.22
N ALA A 97 4.18 -6.34 -3.35
CA ALA A 97 4.08 -7.53 -4.20
C ALA A 97 4.53 -8.80 -3.48
N ALA A 98 5.65 -8.72 -2.74
CA ALA A 98 6.22 -9.85 -2.01
C ALA A 98 5.30 -10.31 -0.86
N ILE A 99 4.71 -9.40 -0.09
CA ILE A 99 3.74 -9.73 0.96
C ILE A 99 2.52 -10.43 0.36
N ARG A 100 1.99 -9.95 -0.77
CA ARG A 100 0.88 -10.62 -1.46
C ARG A 100 1.25 -12.01 -1.97
N ALA A 101 2.45 -12.17 -2.52
CA ALA A 101 2.96 -13.48 -2.93
C ALA A 101 3.08 -14.44 -1.74
N TRP A 102 3.59 -13.96 -0.61
CA TRP A 102 3.70 -14.71 0.63
C TRP A 102 2.35 -15.17 1.18
N GLY A 103 1.30 -14.35 1.05
CA GLY A 103 -0.06 -14.71 1.44
C GLY A 103 -0.62 -15.96 0.73
N ARG A 104 -0.01 -16.41 -0.40
CA ARG A 104 -0.41 -17.67 -1.05
C ARG A 104 0.03 -18.93 -0.28
N SER A 105 1.06 -18.82 0.57
CA SER A 105 1.60 -19.92 1.37
C SER A 105 1.44 -19.71 2.89
N SER A 106 0.98 -18.54 3.33
CA SER A 106 0.78 -18.22 4.74
C SER A 106 -0.63 -17.65 4.98
N GLN A 107 -1.42 -18.38 5.76
CA GLN A 107 -2.77 -17.95 6.10
C GLN A 107 -2.79 -16.62 6.88
N GLU A 108 -1.88 -16.44 7.84
CA GLU A 108 -1.75 -15.19 8.62
C GLU A 108 -1.55 -14.00 7.70
N VAL A 109 -0.60 -14.10 6.74
CA VAL A 109 -0.31 -13.04 5.78
C VAL A 109 -1.50 -12.77 4.86
N ALA A 110 -2.19 -13.83 4.40
CA ALA A 110 -3.38 -13.70 3.56
C ALA A 110 -4.51 -12.95 4.28
N GLU A 111 -4.75 -13.26 5.57
CA GLU A 111 -5.78 -12.61 6.37
C GLU A 111 -5.50 -11.11 6.58
N VAL A 112 -4.23 -10.76 6.88
CA VAL A 112 -3.80 -9.36 7.02
C VAL A 112 -3.93 -8.63 5.69
N THR A 113 -3.44 -9.21 4.60
CA THR A 113 -3.54 -8.63 3.24
C THR A 113 -5.00 -8.36 2.85
N ALA A 114 -5.87 -9.34 3.06
CA ALA A 114 -7.30 -9.19 2.78
C ALA A 114 -7.96 -8.10 3.66
N ARG A 115 -7.53 -7.93 4.91
CA ARG A 115 -8.01 -6.87 5.80
C ARG A 115 -7.58 -5.50 5.30
N VAL A 116 -6.32 -5.35 4.90
CA VAL A 116 -5.75 -4.12 4.31
C VAL A 116 -6.50 -3.75 3.03
N ASP A 117 -6.72 -4.70 2.12
CA ASP A 117 -7.42 -4.45 0.87
C ASP A 117 -8.87 -4.00 1.09
N ARG A 118 -9.62 -4.67 2.00
CA ARG A 118 -10.97 -4.23 2.37
C ARG A 118 -11.00 -2.82 2.94
N ARG A 119 -9.97 -2.41 3.66
CA ARG A 119 -9.87 -1.08 4.25
C ARG A 119 -9.54 -0.03 3.20
N ARG A 120 -8.60 -0.32 2.30
CA ARG A 120 -8.25 0.54 1.16
C ARG A 120 -9.45 0.71 0.22
N GLU A 121 -10.15 -0.38 -0.13
CA GLU A 121 -11.36 -0.34 -0.99
C GLU A 121 -12.47 0.52 -0.35
N ARG A 122 -12.73 0.35 0.94
CA ARG A 122 -13.72 1.18 1.64
C ARG A 122 -13.35 2.65 1.60
N HIS A 123 -12.08 2.97 1.85
CA HIS A 123 -11.63 4.35 1.85
C HIS A 123 -11.73 5.00 0.47
N LEU A 124 -11.36 4.28 -0.59
CA LEU A 124 -11.57 4.72 -1.98
C LEU A 124 -13.05 4.93 -2.27
N THR A 125 -13.91 3.98 -1.87
CA THR A 125 -15.37 4.11 -2.02
C THR A 125 -15.89 5.37 -1.33
N ASP A 126 -15.49 5.63 -0.09
CA ASP A 126 -15.93 6.79 0.67
C ASP A 126 -15.44 8.11 0.04
N ALA A 127 -14.20 8.14 -0.46
CA ALA A 127 -13.64 9.29 -1.15
C ALA A 127 -14.38 9.62 -2.45
N ILE A 128 -14.71 8.58 -3.25
CA ILE A 128 -15.43 8.72 -4.52
C ILE A 128 -16.90 9.11 -4.26
N ALA A 129 -17.56 8.50 -3.28
CA ALA A 129 -18.94 8.85 -2.93
C ALA A 129 -19.09 10.29 -2.43
N ALA A 130 -18.04 10.85 -1.82
CA ALA A 130 -18.02 12.25 -1.39
C ALA A 130 -18.07 13.27 -2.55
N LEU A 131 -17.83 12.82 -3.80
CA LEU A 131 -18.05 13.61 -5.01
C LEU A 131 -19.52 13.65 -5.47
N GLY A 132 -20.44 13.01 -4.74
CA GLY A 132 -21.87 12.90 -5.10
C GLY A 132 -22.21 11.68 -5.94
N ILE A 133 -21.25 10.80 -6.24
CA ILE A 133 -21.47 9.55 -6.99
C ILE A 133 -22.21 8.54 -6.10
N ASP A 134 -23.18 7.82 -6.70
CA ASP A 134 -23.90 6.74 -6.01
C ASP A 134 -22.94 5.73 -5.36
N ARG A 135 -23.27 5.28 -4.15
CA ARG A 135 -22.37 4.44 -3.34
C ARG A 135 -22.05 3.08 -3.98
N SER A 136 -22.98 2.50 -4.74
CA SER A 136 -22.73 1.22 -5.44
C SER A 136 -21.73 1.43 -6.57
N ARG A 137 -21.88 2.52 -7.28
CA ARG A 137 -20.99 2.93 -8.36
C ARG A 137 -19.61 3.32 -7.83
N ALA A 138 -19.57 4.12 -6.76
CA ALA A 138 -18.32 4.49 -6.06
C ALA A 138 -17.54 3.26 -5.59
N ARG A 139 -18.22 2.21 -5.11
CA ARG A 139 -17.59 0.94 -4.73
C ARG A 139 -16.97 0.24 -5.93
N LEU A 140 -17.64 0.21 -7.07
CA LEU A 140 -17.11 -0.40 -8.29
C LEU A 140 -15.84 0.34 -8.76
N LEU A 141 -15.88 1.67 -8.80
CA LEU A 141 -14.75 2.50 -9.20
C LEU A 141 -13.58 2.37 -8.22
N GLY A 142 -13.84 2.35 -6.91
CA GLY A 142 -12.83 2.11 -5.88
C GLY A 142 -12.15 0.74 -6.03
N ARG A 143 -12.93 -0.29 -6.35
CA ARG A 143 -12.41 -1.64 -6.64
C ARG A 143 -11.55 -1.66 -7.90
N ILE A 144 -11.95 -0.94 -8.96
CA ILE A 144 -11.13 -0.80 -10.18
C ILE A 144 -9.77 -0.18 -9.83
N GLY A 145 -9.75 0.95 -9.10
CA GLY A 145 -8.51 1.61 -8.69
C GLY A 145 -7.58 0.70 -7.88
N LEU A 146 -8.12 -0.03 -6.89
CA LEU A 146 -7.32 -0.98 -6.11
C LEU A 146 -6.83 -2.16 -6.98
N THR A 147 -7.66 -2.65 -7.90
CA THR A 147 -7.27 -3.75 -8.81
C THR A 147 -6.16 -3.32 -9.76
N LEU A 148 -6.16 -2.08 -10.25
CA LEU A 148 -5.08 -1.53 -11.08
C LEU A 148 -3.76 -1.52 -10.32
N LEU A 149 -3.76 -1.02 -9.07
CA LEU A 149 -2.57 -1.03 -8.21
C LEU A 149 -2.02 -2.44 -8.01
N VAL A 150 -2.87 -3.35 -7.56
CA VAL A 150 -2.49 -4.74 -7.30
C VAL A 150 -2.04 -5.44 -8.58
N GLY A 151 -2.72 -5.18 -9.69
CA GLY A 151 -2.38 -5.73 -11.01
C GLY A 151 -0.99 -5.28 -11.47
N ALA A 152 -0.66 -4.00 -11.34
CA ALA A 152 0.68 -3.48 -11.66
C ALA A 152 1.75 -4.16 -10.79
N GLN A 153 1.54 -4.21 -9.47
CA GLN A 153 2.46 -4.84 -8.51
C GLN A 153 2.71 -6.33 -8.78
N GLN A 154 1.74 -7.05 -9.33
CA GLN A 154 1.88 -8.49 -9.58
C GLN A 154 2.40 -8.84 -10.99
N ARG A 155 2.38 -7.89 -11.92
CA ARG A 155 2.76 -8.12 -13.33
C ARG A 155 4.10 -7.51 -13.70
N GLU A 156 4.56 -6.50 -12.97
CA GLU A 156 5.72 -5.70 -13.35
C GLU A 156 6.75 -5.64 -12.20
N HIS A 157 8.00 -5.95 -12.52
CA HIS A 157 9.13 -5.87 -11.59
C HIS A 157 10.37 -5.29 -12.28
N PRO A 158 10.72 -4.02 -11.98
CA PRO A 158 10.01 -3.05 -11.14
C PRO A 158 8.73 -2.55 -11.80
N VAL A 159 7.81 -2.01 -11.00
CA VAL A 159 6.58 -1.36 -11.50
C VAL A 159 6.95 -0.10 -12.31
N ASP A 160 6.38 0.03 -13.50
CA ASP A 160 6.49 1.25 -14.30
C ASP A 160 5.59 2.35 -13.70
N LEU A 161 6.20 3.26 -12.93
CA LEU A 161 5.48 4.32 -12.22
C LEU A 161 4.79 5.30 -13.16
N LYS A 162 5.34 5.55 -14.36
CA LYS A 162 4.70 6.43 -15.35
C LYS A 162 3.43 5.81 -15.89
N ARG A 163 3.49 4.52 -16.22
CA ARG A 163 2.32 3.76 -16.68
C ARG A 163 1.27 3.63 -15.59
N LEU A 164 1.66 3.31 -14.37
CA LEU A 164 0.74 3.23 -13.23
C LEU A 164 0.04 4.57 -12.99
N ARG A 165 0.78 5.68 -13.00
CA ARG A 165 0.23 7.03 -12.88
C ARG A 165 -0.78 7.32 -14.00
N ALA A 166 -0.42 7.06 -15.25
CA ALA A 166 -1.33 7.27 -16.39
C ALA A 166 -2.63 6.44 -16.26
N MET A 167 -2.55 5.21 -15.80
CA MET A 167 -3.74 4.36 -15.56
C MET A 167 -4.64 4.94 -14.47
N PHE A 168 -4.07 5.46 -13.39
CA PHE A 168 -4.82 6.15 -12.35
C PHE A 168 -5.45 7.44 -12.85
N GLU A 169 -4.72 8.24 -13.63
CA GLU A 169 -5.22 9.50 -14.20
C GLU A 169 -6.42 9.25 -15.12
N GLU A 170 -6.38 8.21 -15.97
CA GLU A 170 -7.53 7.82 -16.79
C GLU A 170 -8.72 7.36 -15.91
N THR A 171 -8.45 6.61 -14.84
CA THR A 171 -9.50 6.22 -13.89
C THR A 171 -10.10 7.44 -13.18
N ASN A 172 -9.28 8.41 -12.79
CA ASN A 172 -9.73 9.64 -12.17
C ASN A 172 -10.57 10.48 -13.13
N LYS A 173 -10.21 10.58 -14.42
CA LYS A 173 -11.04 11.24 -15.44
C LYS A 173 -12.44 10.64 -15.51
N LEU A 174 -12.55 9.30 -15.50
CA LEU A 174 -13.84 8.64 -15.47
C LEU A 174 -14.65 8.98 -14.22
N ILE A 175 -14.00 9.01 -13.04
CA ILE A 175 -14.63 9.38 -11.78
C ILE A 175 -15.13 10.84 -11.83
N PHE A 176 -14.31 11.77 -12.29
CA PHE A 176 -14.66 13.19 -12.32
C PHE A 176 -15.74 13.52 -13.37
N LEU A 177 -15.68 12.87 -14.54
CA LEU A 177 -16.75 13.00 -15.55
C LEU A 177 -18.10 12.52 -15.06
N GLU A 178 -18.11 11.47 -14.23
CA GLU A 178 -19.35 10.94 -13.65
C GLU A 178 -19.88 11.81 -12.51
N ALA A 179 -19.00 12.45 -11.75
CA ALA A 179 -19.36 13.35 -10.67
C ALA A 179 -19.91 14.70 -11.19
N ASP A 180 -19.23 15.28 -12.16
CA ASP A 180 -19.61 16.56 -12.79
C ASP A 180 -18.91 16.67 -14.16
N PRO A 181 -19.69 16.58 -15.27
CA PRO A 181 -19.13 16.69 -16.62
C PRO A 181 -18.37 18.01 -16.89
N GLU A 182 -18.71 19.09 -16.19
CA GLU A 182 -18.03 20.39 -16.34
C GLU A 182 -16.73 20.47 -15.51
N MET A 183 -16.55 19.61 -14.50
CA MET A 183 -15.38 19.60 -13.63
C MET A 183 -14.11 19.30 -14.41
N LEU A 184 -14.15 18.37 -15.36
CA LEU A 184 -13.00 17.97 -16.16
C LEU A 184 -12.48 19.13 -17.01
N ALA A 185 -13.39 19.88 -17.65
CA ALA A 185 -13.02 21.06 -18.44
C ALA A 185 -12.33 22.13 -17.58
N ARG A 186 -12.76 22.28 -16.33
CA ARG A 186 -12.10 23.21 -15.37
C ARG A 186 -10.72 22.73 -14.93
N LEU A 187 -10.52 21.43 -14.74
CA LEU A 187 -9.22 20.87 -14.37
C LEU A 187 -8.20 20.95 -15.52
N GLU A 188 -8.63 20.69 -16.76
CA GLU A 188 -7.77 20.78 -17.94
C GLU A 188 -7.34 22.23 -18.25
N ALA A 189 -8.19 23.21 -17.94
CA ALA A 189 -7.87 24.63 -18.13
C ALA A 189 -6.83 25.17 -17.11
N HIS A 190 -6.49 24.42 -16.06
CA HIS A 190 -5.56 24.82 -14.99
C HIS A 190 -4.24 24.05 -15.02
N MET A 191 -4.06 23.10 -15.97
CA MET A 191 -2.82 22.35 -16.20
C MET A 191 -2.02 22.94 -17.36
#